data_8f35529073a6e1d3729703c335aec551
#
_entry.id   8f35529073a6e1d3729703c335aec551
#
_cell.length_a   1.000
_cell.length_b   1.000
_cell.length_c   1.000
_cell.angle_alpha   90.00
_cell.angle_beta   90.00
_cell.angle_gamma   90.00
#
_symmetry.space_group_name_H-M   'P 1'
#
loop_
_entity.id
_entity.type
_entity.pdbx_description
1 polymer ?
#
loop_
_entity_poly.entity_id
_entity_poly.type
_entity_poly.pdbx_seq_one_letter_code
_entity_poly.pdbx_strand_id
1 'polypeptide(L)' 'MKVLELFAGTRSIGKAFEKAGHEVFTIEIDPSFENISWCEDIMKVSARDILERFGQPDII' A
#
# COMPACT_ATOMS: atom_id res chain seq x y z
N MET A 1 -11.03 -7.88 1.98
CA MET A 1 -10.52 -7.48 0.66
C MET A 1 -9.04 -7.11 0.77
N LYS A 2 -8.35 -7.20 -0.34
CA LYS A 2 -6.97 -6.72 -0.45
C LYS A 2 -6.99 -5.29 -0.98
N VAL A 3 -6.46 -4.37 -0.19
CA VAL A 3 -6.46 -2.94 -0.51
C VAL A 3 -5.03 -2.49 -0.80
N LEU A 4 -4.83 -1.86 -1.95
CA LEU A 4 -3.55 -1.25 -2.31
C LEU A 4 -3.67 0.26 -2.15
N GLU A 5 -2.89 0.83 -1.24
CA GLU A 5 -2.89 2.27 -0.97
C GLU A 5 -1.61 2.90 -1.53
N LEU A 6 -1.77 3.72 -2.57
CA LEU A 6 -0.66 4.46 -3.18
C LEU A 6 -0.56 5.84 -2.54
N PHE A 7 0.67 6.36 -2.43
CA PHE A 7 0.91 7.66 -1.78
C PHE A 7 0.32 7.69 -0.37
N ALA A 8 0.61 6.63 0.38
CA ALA A 8 -0.06 6.35 1.64
C ALA A 8 0.06 7.47 2.70
N GLY A 9 1.22 8.13 2.78
CA GLY A 9 1.44 9.19 3.75
C GLY A 9 1.14 8.73 5.18
N THR A 10 0.19 9.38 5.84
CA THR A 10 -0.20 9.04 7.21
C THR A 10 -0.99 7.75 7.32
N ARG A 11 -1.36 7.14 6.18
CA ARG A 11 -2.15 5.92 6.11
C ARG A 11 -3.56 6.04 6.67
N SER A 12 -4.15 7.24 6.58
CA SER A 12 -5.49 7.48 7.12
C SER A 12 -6.53 6.51 6.55
N ILE A 13 -6.50 6.32 5.22
CA ILE A 13 -7.43 5.40 4.54
C ILE A 13 -7.06 3.95 4.83
N GLY A 14 -5.77 3.61 4.74
CA GLY A 14 -5.29 2.25 5.00
C GLY A 14 -5.61 1.79 6.40
N LYS A 15 -5.43 2.67 7.40
CA LYS A 15 -5.75 2.35 8.79
C LYS A 15 -7.23 2.06 8.97
N ALA A 16 -8.10 2.80 8.28
CA ALA A 16 -9.54 2.56 8.34
C ALA A 16 -9.90 1.19 7.78
N PHE A 17 -9.31 0.80 6.65
CA PHE A 17 -9.52 -0.53 6.07
C PHE A 17 -8.95 -1.65 6.94
N GLU A 18 -7.79 -1.45 7.53
CA GLU A 18 -7.20 -2.43 8.45
C GLU A 18 -8.09 -2.65 9.67
N LYS A 19 -8.64 -1.56 10.21
CA LYS A 19 -9.55 -1.64 11.35
C LYS A 19 -10.82 -2.41 11.02
N ALA A 20 -11.24 -2.35 9.76
CA ALA A 20 -12.40 -3.11 9.27
C ALA A 20 -12.05 -4.56 8.92
N GLY A 21 -10.82 -4.98 9.11
CA GLY A 21 -10.39 -6.37 8.89
C GLY A 21 -9.84 -6.67 7.50
N HIS A 22 -9.56 -5.64 6.70
CA HIS A 22 -9.01 -5.83 5.37
C HIS A 22 -7.48 -5.86 5.39
N GLU A 23 -6.91 -6.56 4.41
CA GLU A 23 -5.47 -6.61 4.20
C GLU A 23 -5.05 -5.41 3.37
N VAL A 24 -4.10 -4.62 3.87
CA VAL A 24 -3.67 -3.37 3.21
C VAL A 24 -2.18 -3.42 2.91
N PHE A 25 -1.81 -3.09 1.68
CA PHE A 25 -0.42 -2.93 1.26
C PHE A 25 -0.22 -1.46 0.87
N THR A 26 0.75 -0.81 1.51
CA THR A 26 0.97 0.63 1.36
C THR A 26 2.29 0.90 0.65
N ILE A 27 2.27 1.85 -0.29
CA ILE A 27 3.46 2.31 -1.00
C ILE A 27 3.57 3.82 -0.82
N GLU A 28 4.75 4.26 -0.39
CA GLU A 28 5.06 5.67 -0.17
C GLU A 28 6.54 5.91 -0.43
N ILE A 29 6.86 7.01 -1.12
CA ILE A 29 8.25 7.32 -1.43
C ILE A 29 8.98 7.97 -0.25
N ASP A 30 8.28 8.72 0.59
CA ASP A 30 8.88 9.45 1.69
C ASP A 30 9.19 8.52 2.88
N PRO A 31 10.47 8.34 3.23
CA PRO A 31 10.85 7.43 4.30
C PRO A 31 10.51 7.94 5.70
N SER A 32 10.05 9.19 5.83
CA SER A 32 9.66 9.75 7.12
C SER A 32 8.33 9.20 7.64
N PHE A 33 7.50 8.63 6.76
CA PHE A 33 6.24 8.03 7.18
C PHE A 33 6.48 6.61 7.72
N GLU A 34 5.74 6.28 8.80
CA GLU A 34 5.86 4.97 9.45
C GLU A 34 4.84 3.96 8.92
N ASN A 35 5.12 2.69 9.17
CA ASN A 35 4.21 1.58 8.86
C ASN A 35 3.88 1.46 7.37
N ILE A 36 4.82 1.80 6.52
CA ILE A 36 4.69 1.67 5.07
C ILE A 36 5.17 0.28 4.66
N SER A 37 4.37 -0.43 3.87
CA SER A 37 4.71 -1.77 3.42
C SER A 37 5.90 -1.76 2.46
N TRP A 38 5.95 -0.78 1.58
CA TRP A 38 7.02 -0.63 0.63
C TRP A 38 7.34 0.86 0.41
N CYS A 39 8.54 1.27 0.82
CA CYS A 39 9.01 2.64 0.60
C CYS A 39 9.69 2.70 -0.77
N GLU A 40 8.99 3.18 -1.78
CA GLU A 40 9.48 3.26 -3.15
C GLU A 40 8.76 4.34 -3.93
N ASP A 41 9.43 4.83 -4.98
CA ASP A 41 8.84 5.75 -5.95
C ASP A 41 7.85 4.96 -6.83
N ILE A 42 6.58 5.36 -6.83
CA ILE A 42 5.54 4.68 -7.60
C ILE A 42 5.86 4.59 -9.09
N MET A 43 6.63 5.53 -9.61
CA MET A 43 7.04 5.52 -11.02
C MET A 43 7.99 4.36 -11.35
N LYS A 44 8.59 3.75 -10.33
CA LYS A 44 9.48 2.58 -10.47
C LYS A 44 8.77 1.27 -10.15
N VAL A 45 7.51 1.34 -9.77
CA VAL A 45 6.72 0.16 -9.38
C VAL A 45 5.90 -0.30 -10.57
N SER A 46 5.99 -1.59 -10.90
CA SER A 46 5.17 -2.20 -11.94
C SER A 46 4.04 -3.00 -11.31
N ALA A 47 3.00 -3.31 -12.11
CA ALA A 47 1.93 -4.18 -11.66
C ALA A 47 2.47 -5.55 -11.24
N ARG A 48 3.50 -6.03 -11.94
CA ARG A 48 4.15 -7.30 -11.62
C ARG A 48 4.79 -7.29 -10.25
N ASP A 49 5.45 -6.18 -9.89
CA ASP A 49 6.06 -6.03 -8.56
C ASP A 49 5.01 -6.14 -7.47
N ILE A 50 3.85 -5.51 -7.68
CA ILE A 50 2.74 -5.55 -6.73
C ILE A 50 2.20 -6.97 -6.61
N LEU A 51 2.01 -7.66 -7.75
CA LEU A 51 1.54 -9.04 -7.75
C LEU A 51 2.48 -9.97 -6.99
N GLU A 52 3.79 -9.79 -7.15
CA GLU A 52 4.78 -10.62 -6.48
C GLU A 52 4.83 -10.36 -4.96
N ARG A 53 4.65 -9.11 -4.54
CA ARG A 53 4.77 -8.74 -3.13
C ARG A 53 3.46 -8.86 -2.35
N PHE A 54 2.34 -8.58 -2.99
CA PHE A 54 1.04 -8.50 -2.31
C PHE A 54 0.00 -9.43 -2.91
N GLY A 55 0.04 -9.63 -4.21
CA GLY A 55 -1.00 -10.35 -4.93
C GLY A 55 -1.95 -9.38 -5.61
N GLN A 56 -3.07 -9.90 -6.11
CA GLN A 56 -4.05 -9.11 -6.84
C GLN A 56 -4.86 -8.26 -5.85
N PRO A 57 -4.77 -6.92 -5.92
CA PRO A 57 -5.61 -6.10 -5.05
C PRO A 57 -7.05 -6.07 -5.55
N ASP A 58 -7.97 -5.92 -4.60
CA ASP A 58 -9.40 -5.75 -4.91
C ASP A 58 -9.74 -4.28 -5.10
N ILE A 59 -9.04 -3.40 -4.37
CA ILE A 59 -9.24 -1.95 -4.40
C ILE A 59 -7.87 -1.26 -4.43
N ILE A 60 -7.81 -0.18 -5.17
CA ILE A 60 -6.63 0.68 -5.24
C ILE A 60 -7.01 2.07 -4.76
#